data_607a53f9d7d4db10c377f740803f23b7
#
_entry.id   607a53f9d7d4db10c377f740803f23b7
#
_cell.length_a   1.000
_cell.length_b   1.000
_cell.length_c   1.000
_cell.angle_alpha   90.00
_cell.angle_beta   90.00
_cell.angle_gamma   90.00
#
_symmetry.space_group_name_H-M   'P 1'
#
loop_
_entity.id
_entity.type
_entity.pdbx_description
1 polymer ?
#
loop_
_entity_poly.entity_id
_entity_poly.type
_entity_poly.pdbx_seq_one_letter_code
_entity_poly.pdbx_strand_id
1 'polypeptide(L)'
;MKFLLQTTIAAALLTGCATPEPTAIPTPGTPIWAAAEAGNRDVVLRHLVAGTEVDTRDEHYGASSLHWAAWCGHPDIVELILAAEANVNAINFDGETPLDCATNFSQNEIAAILRKNGGKTADELKAKAAK
;
A
#
# COMPACT_ATOMS: atom_id res chain seq x y z
N MET A 1 9.85 -32.79 12.50
CA MET A 1 9.78 -32.37 12.08
C MET A 1 9.61 -31.88 11.30
N LYS A 2 9.49 -31.54 10.87
CA LYS A 2 9.23 -31.05 10.21
C LYS A 2 9.15 -30.31 9.54
N PHE A 3 9.08 -29.99 9.12
CA PHE A 3 8.83 -29.20 8.47
C PHE A 3 8.99 -28.79 7.56
N LEU A 4 8.98 -28.62 7.00
CA LEU A 4 9.09 -28.21 6.20
C LEU A 4 8.86 -27.87 5.32
N LEU A 5 8.54 -27.54 4.75
CA LEU A 5 8.30 -27.27 3.89
C LEU A 5 8.07 -26.48 3.24
N GLN A 6 7.97 -26.05 2.91
CA GLN A 6 7.85 -25.26 2.36
C GLN A 6 7.83 -24.86 1.45
N THR A 7 7.76 -24.57 1.01
CA THR A 7 7.95 -24.21 0.23
C THR A 7 7.51 -23.81 -0.67
N THR A 8 7.24 -23.49 -1.18
CA THR A 8 6.87 -23.23 -2.01
C THR A 8 6.54 -22.27 -2.49
N ILE A 9 6.49 -21.79 -2.68
CA ILE A 9 6.26 -20.86 -3.04
C ILE A 9 6.34 -20.26 -4.06
N ALA A 10 6.72 -20.05 -4.43
CA ALA A 10 7.04 -19.60 -5.49
C ALA A 10 6.18 -18.97 -6.33
N ALA A 11 5.18 -19.16 -6.40
CA ALA A 11 4.44 -18.69 -7.34
C ALA A 11 4.21 -17.30 -7.41
N ALA A 12 4.47 -16.65 -6.55
CA ALA A 12 4.01 -15.39 -6.50
C ALA A 12 4.57 -14.41 -7.33
N LEU A 13 5.40 -14.74 -8.15
CA LEU A 13 6.04 -13.79 -8.76
C LEU A 13 5.40 -13.06 -9.73
N LEU A 14 4.35 -13.35 -10.19
CA LEU A 14 3.90 -12.74 -11.34
C LEU A 14 3.37 -11.41 -11.22
N THR A 15 2.87 -10.99 -10.11
CA THR A 15 2.21 -9.71 -10.00
C THR A 15 3.12 -8.64 -9.54
N GLY A 16 4.27 -8.95 -9.10
CA GLY A 16 5.11 -7.94 -8.52
C GLY A 16 4.80 -7.62 -7.09
N CYS A 17 3.73 -8.12 -6.55
CA CYS A 17 3.39 -7.90 -5.14
C CYS A 17 3.64 -9.18 -4.36
N ALA A 18 4.37 -9.05 -3.27
CA ALA A 18 4.68 -10.23 -2.48
C ALA A 18 3.43 -10.72 -1.75
N THR A 19 3.28 -12.04 -1.63
CA THR A 19 2.23 -12.57 -0.81
C THR A 19 2.77 -12.77 0.59
N PRO A 20 1.98 -12.48 1.62
CA PRO A 20 2.48 -12.66 2.97
C PRO A 20 2.64 -14.13 3.28
N GLU A 21 3.73 -14.48 3.89
CA GLU A 21 3.93 -15.84 4.33
C GLU A 21 3.27 -16.02 5.68
N PRO A 22 2.53 -17.09 5.86
CA PRO A 22 1.81 -17.29 7.13
C PRO A 22 2.73 -17.35 8.33
N THR A 23 3.98 -17.75 8.11
CA THR A 23 4.93 -17.85 9.19
C THR A 23 5.85 -16.67 9.28
N ALA A 24 5.66 -15.69 8.42
CA ALA A 24 6.56 -14.54 8.41
C ALA A 24 6.43 -13.76 9.70
N ILE A 25 7.51 -13.66 10.43
CA ILE A 25 7.53 -12.86 11.63
C ILE A 25 7.96 -11.45 11.21
N PRO A 26 7.21 -10.46 11.58
CA PRO A 26 7.59 -9.09 11.21
C PRO A 26 8.95 -8.77 11.79
N THR A 27 9.90 -8.46 10.96
CA THR A 27 11.22 -8.09 11.43
C THR A 27 11.19 -6.63 11.84
N PRO A 28 11.85 -6.31 12.94
CA PRO A 28 12.02 -4.90 13.29
C PRO A 28 12.73 -4.22 12.14
N GLY A 29 12.22 -3.14 11.69
CA GLY A 29 12.85 -2.44 10.60
C GLY A 29 12.21 -2.64 9.24
N THR A 30 11.22 -3.52 9.13
CA THR A 30 10.46 -3.57 7.89
C THR A 30 9.67 -2.28 7.76
N PRO A 31 9.87 -1.50 6.71
CA PRO A 31 9.15 -0.22 6.60
C PRO A 31 7.67 -0.43 6.39
N ILE A 32 6.88 0.57 6.76
CA ILE A 32 5.43 0.45 6.66
C ILE A 32 4.98 0.23 5.21
N TRP A 33 5.66 0.86 4.25
CA TRP A 33 5.28 0.67 2.85
C TRP A 33 5.54 -0.78 2.38
N ALA A 34 6.60 -1.40 2.86
CA ALA A 34 6.88 -2.80 2.49
C ALA A 34 5.86 -3.74 3.13
N ALA A 35 5.42 -3.42 4.35
CA ALA A 35 4.37 -4.20 4.98
C ALA A 35 3.05 -4.06 4.22
N ALA A 36 2.77 -2.86 3.69
CA ALA A 36 1.57 -2.62 2.90
C ALA A 36 1.64 -3.37 1.57
N GLU A 37 2.82 -3.39 0.94
CA GLU A 37 3.02 -4.15 -0.28
C GLU A 37 2.74 -5.63 -0.05
N ALA A 38 3.28 -6.17 1.02
CA ALA A 38 3.13 -7.58 1.32
C ALA A 38 1.74 -7.95 1.85
N GLY A 39 0.91 -6.98 2.16
CA GLY A 39 -0.40 -7.27 2.73
C GLY A 39 -0.33 -7.67 4.20
N ASN A 40 0.76 -7.30 4.88
CA ASN A 40 0.95 -7.73 6.26
C ASN A 40 0.28 -6.74 7.21
N ARG A 41 -0.99 -6.97 7.45
CA ARG A 41 -1.81 -6.09 8.25
C ARG A 41 -1.28 -5.91 9.68
N ASP A 42 -0.75 -6.98 10.25
CA ASP A 42 -0.26 -6.90 11.63
C ASP A 42 0.95 -5.99 11.76
N VAL A 43 1.84 -6.03 10.78
CA VAL A 43 3.01 -5.15 10.80
C VAL A 43 2.58 -3.71 10.58
N VAL A 44 1.62 -3.49 9.68
CA VAL A 44 1.08 -2.14 9.46
C VAL A 44 0.47 -1.61 10.77
N LEU A 45 -0.32 -2.44 11.46
CA LEU A 45 -0.92 -2.02 12.73
C LEU A 45 0.16 -1.69 13.77
N ARG A 46 1.22 -2.48 13.84
CA ARG A 46 2.29 -2.19 14.78
C ARG A 46 2.95 -0.84 14.50
N HIS A 47 3.14 -0.54 13.22
CA HIS A 47 3.68 0.77 12.85
C HIS A 47 2.76 1.90 13.27
N LEU A 48 1.46 1.74 13.04
CA LEU A 48 0.50 2.78 13.39
C LEU A 48 0.44 2.98 14.90
N VAL A 49 0.46 1.90 15.67
CA VAL A 49 0.45 1.99 17.13
C VAL A 49 1.74 2.63 17.64
N ALA A 50 2.86 2.35 17.00
CA ALA A 50 4.15 2.91 17.39
C ALA A 50 4.32 4.37 17.00
N GLY A 51 3.37 4.94 16.24
CA GLY A 51 3.46 6.33 15.81
C GLY A 51 4.38 6.55 14.62
N THR A 52 4.63 5.52 13.84
CA THR A 52 5.45 5.64 12.64
C THR A 52 4.81 6.61 11.65
N GLU A 53 5.64 7.38 10.97
CA GLU A 53 5.17 8.29 9.94
C GLU A 53 4.48 7.50 8.83
N VAL A 54 3.17 7.67 8.71
CA VAL A 54 2.36 6.86 7.80
C VAL A 54 2.63 7.19 6.34
N ASP A 55 3.13 8.38 6.06
CA ASP A 55 3.39 8.81 4.70
C ASP A 55 4.84 8.59 4.26
N THR A 56 5.58 7.76 4.97
CA THR A 56 6.94 7.39 4.59
C THR A 56 6.92 6.74 3.21
N ARG A 57 7.88 7.11 2.37
CA ARG A 57 7.92 6.66 0.99
C ARG A 57 9.10 5.75 0.72
N ASP A 58 8.95 4.86 -0.24
CA ASP A 58 10.08 4.04 -0.67
C ASP A 58 11.01 4.87 -1.56
N GLU A 59 12.24 4.41 -1.69
CA GLU A 59 13.25 5.18 -2.40
C GLU A 59 13.21 5.00 -3.91
N HIS A 60 12.59 3.94 -4.38
CA HIS A 60 12.60 3.62 -5.81
C HIS A 60 11.47 4.32 -6.57
N TYR A 61 10.29 4.32 -6.00
CA TYR A 61 9.13 4.89 -6.68
C TYR A 61 8.59 6.12 -5.98
N GLY A 62 9.12 6.45 -4.80
CA GLY A 62 8.56 7.54 -4.01
C GLY A 62 7.13 7.24 -3.58
N ALA A 63 6.79 5.97 -3.50
CA ALA A 63 5.42 5.53 -3.22
C ALA A 63 5.22 5.35 -1.73
N SER A 64 4.10 5.85 -1.23
CA SER A 64 3.75 5.70 0.18
C SER A 64 3.10 4.33 0.40
N SER A 65 2.88 3.99 1.66
CA SER A 65 2.19 2.73 1.97
C SER A 65 0.81 2.68 1.33
N LEU A 66 0.14 3.83 1.18
CA LEU A 66 -1.17 3.87 0.55
C LEU A 66 -1.09 3.52 -0.93
N HIS A 67 -0.05 3.99 -1.63
CA HIS A 67 0.17 3.61 -3.03
C HIS A 67 0.36 2.09 -3.14
N TRP A 68 1.22 1.54 -2.29
CA TRP A 68 1.51 0.10 -2.34
C TRP A 68 0.28 -0.75 -2.03
N ALA A 69 -0.50 -0.37 -1.02
CA ALA A 69 -1.71 -1.10 -0.69
C ALA A 69 -2.74 -1.02 -1.82
N ALA A 70 -2.82 0.13 -2.49
CA ALA A 70 -3.73 0.29 -3.62
C ALA A 70 -3.26 -0.51 -4.84
N TRP A 71 -1.96 -0.50 -5.07
CA TRP A 71 -1.37 -1.21 -6.21
C TRP A 71 -1.55 -2.71 -6.03
N CYS A 72 -1.28 -3.21 -4.85
CA CYS A 72 -1.29 -4.65 -4.60
C CYS A 72 -2.64 -5.22 -4.18
N GLY A 73 -3.64 -4.37 -4.01
CA GLY A 73 -5.00 -4.86 -3.78
C GLY A 73 -5.31 -5.27 -2.34
N HIS A 74 -4.93 -4.44 -1.37
CA HIS A 74 -5.17 -4.71 0.03
C HIS A 74 -6.13 -3.67 0.64
N PRO A 75 -7.44 -3.82 0.44
CA PRO A 75 -8.39 -2.79 0.88
C PRO A 75 -8.45 -2.60 2.39
N ASP A 76 -8.24 -3.66 3.17
CA ASP A 76 -8.22 -3.54 4.62
C ASP A 76 -7.05 -2.68 5.09
N ILE A 77 -5.89 -2.80 4.43
CA ILE A 77 -4.74 -1.98 4.75
C ILE A 77 -4.96 -0.54 4.31
N VAL A 78 -5.60 -0.35 3.16
CA VAL A 78 -5.97 1.00 2.70
C VAL A 78 -6.81 1.69 3.76
N GLU A 79 -7.79 1.00 4.32
CA GLU A 79 -8.65 1.59 5.34
C GLU A 79 -7.88 1.92 6.61
N LEU A 80 -6.97 1.04 7.03
CA LEU A 80 -6.14 1.30 8.19
C LEU A 80 -5.26 2.54 8.01
N ILE A 81 -4.64 2.64 6.85
CA ILE A 81 -3.74 3.76 6.56
C ILE A 81 -4.52 5.07 6.48
N LEU A 82 -5.71 5.03 5.88
CA LEU A 82 -6.55 6.22 5.80
C LEU A 82 -7.05 6.63 7.20
N ALA A 83 -7.35 5.66 8.06
CA ALA A 83 -7.76 5.96 9.43
C ALA A 83 -6.62 6.61 10.22
N ALA A 84 -5.39 6.40 9.82
CA ALA A 84 -4.23 7.05 10.42
C ALA A 84 -3.93 8.41 9.77
N GLU A 85 -4.87 8.93 9.02
CA GLU A 85 -4.80 10.27 8.41
C GLU A 85 -3.68 10.41 7.39
N ALA A 86 -3.40 9.37 6.64
CA ALA A 86 -2.44 9.43 5.54
C ALA A 86 -2.91 10.40 4.47
N ASN A 87 -1.96 10.94 3.73
CA ASN A 87 -2.28 11.83 2.62
C ASN A 87 -2.86 10.99 1.47
N VAL A 88 -4.17 11.07 1.30
CA VAL A 88 -4.88 10.28 0.30
C VAL A 88 -4.47 10.64 -1.14
N ASN A 89 -3.93 11.83 -1.34
CA ASN A 89 -3.55 12.32 -2.66
C ASN A 89 -2.03 12.49 -2.82
N ALA A 90 -1.24 11.70 -2.10
CA ALA A 90 0.21 11.75 -2.25
C ALA A 90 0.60 11.37 -3.68
N ILE A 91 1.66 11.96 -4.18
CA ILE A 91 2.13 11.75 -5.55
C ILE A 91 3.44 10.99 -5.51
N ASN A 92 3.55 9.90 -6.26
CA ASN A 92 4.79 9.14 -6.36
C ASN A 92 5.69 9.74 -7.44
N PHE A 93 6.85 9.14 -7.68
CA PHE A 93 7.79 9.67 -8.68
C PHE A 93 7.25 9.60 -10.11
N ASP A 94 6.30 8.72 -10.37
CA ASP A 94 5.67 8.61 -11.68
C ASP A 94 4.51 9.60 -11.85
N GLY A 95 4.25 10.40 -10.83
CA GLY A 95 3.17 11.39 -10.89
C GLY A 95 1.79 10.80 -10.61
N GLU A 96 1.73 9.64 -9.95
CA GLU A 96 0.46 8.98 -9.70
C GLU A 96 0.00 9.14 -8.26
N THR A 97 -1.31 9.24 -8.06
CA THR A 97 -1.91 9.21 -6.74
C THR A 97 -2.28 7.76 -6.41
N PRO A 98 -2.60 7.44 -5.14
CA PRO A 98 -3.10 6.10 -4.83
C PRO A 98 -4.33 5.73 -5.65
N LEU A 99 -5.20 6.70 -5.97
CA LEU A 99 -6.36 6.42 -6.80
C LEU A 99 -5.95 6.03 -8.22
N ASP A 100 -4.93 6.70 -8.79
CA ASP A 100 -4.40 6.30 -10.08
C ASP A 100 -3.88 4.86 -10.02
N CYS A 101 -3.17 4.52 -8.97
CA CYS A 101 -2.66 3.15 -8.81
C CYS A 101 -3.80 2.14 -8.76
N ALA A 102 -4.85 2.45 -8.00
CA ALA A 102 -6.00 1.54 -7.90
C ALA A 102 -6.71 1.38 -9.24
N THR A 103 -6.91 2.47 -9.97
CA THR A 103 -7.61 2.38 -11.25
C THR A 103 -6.76 1.70 -12.32
N ASN A 104 -5.46 1.96 -12.33
CA ASN A 104 -4.58 1.34 -13.31
C ASN A 104 -4.52 -0.18 -13.14
N PHE A 105 -4.74 -0.66 -11.94
CA PHE A 105 -4.69 -2.10 -11.66
C PHE A 105 -6.07 -2.69 -11.40
N SER A 106 -7.11 -1.97 -11.78
CA SER A 106 -8.50 -2.43 -11.68
C SER A 106 -8.94 -2.81 -10.26
N GLN A 107 -8.37 -2.13 -9.28
CA GLN A 107 -8.73 -2.34 -7.88
C GLN A 107 -9.96 -1.50 -7.55
N ASN A 108 -11.11 -1.95 -8.04
CA ASN A 108 -12.33 -1.15 -7.99
C ASN A 108 -12.82 -0.85 -6.57
N GLU A 109 -12.69 -1.82 -5.67
CA GLU A 109 -13.10 -1.62 -4.29
C GLU A 109 -12.22 -0.55 -3.63
N ILE A 110 -10.92 -0.63 -3.86
CA ILE A 110 -9.98 0.34 -3.30
C ILE A 110 -10.23 1.72 -3.89
N ALA A 111 -10.49 1.78 -5.20
CA ALA A 111 -10.80 3.05 -5.85
C ALA A 111 -12.01 3.71 -5.19
N ALA A 112 -13.05 2.92 -4.87
CA ALA A 112 -14.23 3.44 -4.21
C ALA A 112 -13.90 3.94 -2.80
N ILE A 113 -13.07 3.19 -2.05
CA ILE A 113 -12.66 3.60 -0.72
C ILE A 113 -11.87 4.91 -0.79
N LEU A 114 -10.95 5.01 -1.73
CA LEU A 114 -10.15 6.23 -1.88
C LEU A 114 -11.02 7.43 -2.25
N ARG A 115 -11.95 7.25 -3.19
CA ARG A 115 -12.86 8.32 -3.55
C ARG A 115 -13.70 8.80 -2.36
N LYS A 116 -14.18 7.86 -1.58
CA LYS A 116 -14.97 8.19 -0.40
C LYS A 116 -14.17 9.02 0.59
N ASN A 117 -12.87 8.86 0.61
CA ASN A 117 -11.98 9.58 1.51
C ASN A 117 -11.30 10.79 0.84
N GLY A 118 -11.83 11.26 -0.25
CA GLY A 118 -11.32 12.47 -0.92
C GLY A 118 -10.23 12.20 -1.95
N GLY A 119 -10.02 10.95 -2.32
CA GLY A 119 -9.00 10.60 -3.30
C GLY A 119 -9.30 11.16 -4.68
N LYS A 120 -8.27 11.63 -5.36
CA LYS A 120 -8.37 12.21 -6.69
C LYS A 120 -7.29 11.62 -7.56
N THR A 121 -7.50 11.69 -8.88
CA THR A 121 -6.44 11.31 -9.80
C THR A 121 -5.47 12.48 -9.93
N ALA A 122 -4.29 12.21 -10.47
CA ALA A 122 -3.31 13.24 -10.70
C ALA A 122 -3.86 14.31 -11.64
N ASP A 123 -4.62 13.90 -12.64
CA ASP A 123 -5.20 14.86 -13.59
C ASP A 123 -6.22 15.76 -12.90
N GLU A 124 -7.02 15.21 -12.00
CA GLU A 124 -7.98 16.03 -11.25
C GLU A 124 -7.27 17.04 -10.35
N LEU A 125 -6.15 16.63 -9.75
CA LEU A 125 -5.38 17.53 -8.92
C LEU A 125 -4.76 18.65 -9.75
N LYS A 126 -4.25 18.33 -10.94
CA LYS A 126 -3.68 19.34 -11.83
C LYS A 126 -4.75 20.30 -12.30
N ALA A 127 -5.91 19.79 -12.65
CA ALA A 127 -7.02 20.64 -13.11
C ALA A 127 -7.45 21.60 -12.02
N LYS A 128 -7.47 21.16 -10.76
CA LYS A 128 -7.83 22.03 -9.66
C LYS A 128 -6.77 23.10 -9.44
N ALA A 129 -5.49 22.73 -9.54
CA ALA A 129 -4.40 23.67 -9.31
C ALA A 129 -4.29 24.71 -10.41
N ALA A 130 -4.78 24.40 -11.60
CA ALA A 130 -4.71 25.31 -12.73
C ALA A 130 -5.72 26.46 -12.66
N LYS A 131 -6.63 26.46 -11.70
CA LYS A 131 -7.64 27.50 -11.58
C LYS A 131 -7.22 28.64 -10.65
#